data_19451f5fd8309bdcaf6cc7ce52e5d74c
#
_entry.id   19451f5fd8309bdcaf6cc7ce52e5d74c
#
_cell.length_a   1.000
_cell.length_b   1.000
_cell.length_c   1.000
_cell.angle_alpha   90.00
_cell.angle_beta   90.00
_cell.angle_gamma   90.00
#
_symmetry.space_group_name_H-M   'P 1'
#
loop_
_entity.id
_entity.type
_entity.pdbx_description
1 polymer ?
#
loop_
_entity_poly.entity_id
_entity_poly.type
_entity_poly.pdbx_seq_one_letter_code
_entity_poly.pdbx_strand_id
1 'polypeptide(L)'
;MSDEETYARWLRDNGVATEPVDISQRSHITARLYLDDVRKCPVGWMCARSVAEAIEIMRKWTVVEASLDHDLGACDDCIARNSHAAATLHCDHVPDGRAFVRWMIATGCWPARKPVVHSANPSGAAAMRSMIDAHWRAP
;
A
#
# COMPACT_ATOMS: atom_id res chain seq x y z
N MET A 1 -19.83 -12.26 -6.75
CA MET A 1 -18.41 -11.96 -6.88
C MET A 1 -17.83 -11.67 -5.51
N SER A 2 -16.71 -12.29 -5.15
CA SER A 2 -16.06 -12.05 -3.87
C SER A 2 -15.37 -10.67 -3.83
N ASP A 3 -15.05 -10.20 -2.63
CA ASP A 3 -14.30 -8.95 -2.46
C ASP A 3 -12.92 -9.06 -3.12
N GLU A 4 -12.27 -10.22 -3.00
CA GLU A 4 -10.97 -10.48 -3.63
C GLU A 4 -11.04 -10.31 -5.15
N GLU A 5 -12.07 -10.87 -5.79
CA GLU A 5 -12.26 -10.75 -7.24
C GLU A 5 -12.59 -9.34 -7.65
N THR A 6 -13.44 -8.65 -6.90
CA THR A 6 -13.82 -7.25 -7.14
C THR A 6 -12.61 -6.35 -7.05
N TYR A 7 -11.79 -6.50 -6.01
CA TYR A 7 -10.60 -5.70 -5.82
C TYR A 7 -9.51 -6.03 -6.84
N ALA A 8 -9.36 -7.30 -7.21
CA ALA A 8 -8.40 -7.70 -8.24
C ALA A 8 -8.75 -7.04 -9.60
N ARG A 9 -10.02 -7.02 -9.96
CA ARG A 9 -10.47 -6.34 -11.19
C ARG A 9 -10.19 -4.85 -11.13
N TRP A 10 -10.56 -4.19 -10.02
CA TRP A 10 -10.33 -2.76 -9.85
C TRP A 10 -8.83 -2.43 -9.96
N LEU A 11 -7.98 -3.23 -9.32
CA LEU A 11 -6.53 -3.04 -9.35
C LEU A 11 -5.98 -3.13 -10.77
N ARG A 12 -6.36 -4.15 -11.53
CA ARG A 12 -5.93 -4.31 -12.92
C ARG A 12 -6.40 -3.15 -13.79
N ASP A 13 -7.64 -2.68 -13.60
CA ASP A 13 -8.18 -1.54 -14.33
C ASP A 13 -7.44 -0.24 -13.99
N ASN A 14 -6.77 -0.18 -12.84
CA ASN A 14 -5.98 0.96 -12.39
C ASN A 14 -4.46 0.72 -12.50
N GLY A 15 -4.03 -0.27 -13.28
CA GLY A 15 -2.63 -0.49 -13.61
C GLY A 15 -1.81 -1.17 -12.52
N VAL A 16 -2.45 -1.78 -11.52
CA VAL A 16 -1.76 -2.50 -10.44
C VAL A 16 -1.80 -4.01 -10.74
N ALA A 17 -0.63 -4.62 -10.81
CA ALA A 17 -0.49 -6.05 -11.07
C ALA A 17 -1.01 -6.89 -9.90
N THR A 18 -1.75 -7.95 -10.20
CA THR A 18 -2.41 -8.81 -9.21
C THR A 18 -1.93 -10.26 -9.27
N GLU A 19 -0.78 -10.52 -9.86
CA GLU A 19 -0.22 -11.87 -9.90
C GLU A 19 -0.04 -12.40 -8.47
N PRO A 20 -0.32 -13.70 -8.24
CA PRO A 20 -0.06 -14.31 -6.94
C PRO A 20 1.39 -14.12 -6.51
N VAL A 21 1.59 -13.93 -5.21
CA VAL A 21 2.94 -13.84 -4.65
C VAL A 21 3.45 -15.25 -4.40
N ASP A 22 4.59 -15.59 -5.00
CA ASP A 22 5.28 -16.84 -4.75
C ASP A 22 6.16 -16.67 -3.50
N ILE A 23 5.64 -17.06 -2.35
CA ILE A 23 6.34 -16.93 -1.07
C ILE A 23 7.62 -17.79 -1.00
N SER A 24 7.72 -18.82 -1.84
CA SER A 24 8.95 -19.65 -1.90
C SER A 24 10.15 -18.88 -2.47
N GLN A 25 9.90 -17.80 -3.22
CA GLN A 25 10.93 -16.95 -3.80
C GLN A 25 11.33 -15.78 -2.89
N ARG A 26 10.67 -15.62 -1.75
CA ARG A 26 10.98 -14.54 -0.80
C ARG A 26 12.25 -14.84 -0.02
N SER A 27 12.95 -13.77 0.35
CA SER A 27 14.01 -13.83 1.36
C SER A 27 13.39 -14.18 2.73
N HIS A 28 14.07 -15.00 3.51
CA HIS A 28 13.70 -15.29 4.91
C HIS A 28 14.04 -14.13 5.86
N ILE A 29 14.76 -13.12 5.38
CA ILE A 29 15.06 -11.92 6.16
C ILE A 29 13.75 -11.18 6.40
N THR A 30 13.47 -10.88 7.67
CA THR A 30 12.27 -10.13 8.07
C THR A 30 12.44 -8.64 7.81
N ALA A 31 11.35 -7.98 7.44
CA ALA A 31 11.32 -6.55 7.16
C ALA A 31 10.10 -5.91 7.80
N ARG A 32 10.20 -4.61 8.06
CA ARG A 32 9.10 -3.73 8.45
C ARG A 32 8.87 -2.75 7.32
N LEU A 33 7.65 -2.64 6.85
CA LEU A 33 7.27 -1.80 5.71
C LEU A 33 6.66 -0.50 6.16
N TYR A 34 7.23 0.62 5.72
CA TYR A 34 6.69 1.95 5.94
C TYR A 34 6.29 2.58 4.61
N LEU A 35 4.99 2.69 4.37
CA LEU A 35 4.44 3.25 3.14
C LEU A 35 4.02 4.69 3.39
N ASP A 36 4.77 5.63 2.84
CA ASP A 36 4.52 7.07 2.95
C ASP A 36 5.33 7.79 1.88
N ASP A 37 4.73 8.73 1.16
CA ASP A 37 5.40 9.44 0.07
C ASP A 37 6.27 10.59 0.53
N VAL A 38 6.03 11.15 1.72
CA VAL A 38 6.70 12.37 2.21
C VAL A 38 7.43 12.21 3.53
N ARG A 39 6.85 11.47 4.48
CA ARG A 39 7.42 11.37 5.83
C ARG A 39 8.74 10.62 5.81
N LYS A 40 9.64 11.07 6.68
CA LYS A 40 10.90 10.37 6.88
C LYS A 40 10.64 8.95 7.39
N CYS A 41 11.28 7.98 6.75
CA CYS A 41 11.18 6.59 7.15
C CYS A 41 11.84 6.36 8.51
N PRO A 42 11.16 5.71 9.46
CA PRO A 42 11.79 5.36 10.73
C PRO A 42 12.99 4.44 10.54
N VAL A 43 13.96 4.56 11.43
CA VAL A 43 15.14 3.69 11.41
C VAL A 43 14.70 2.23 11.61
N GLY A 44 15.26 1.34 10.79
CA GLY A 44 14.93 -0.09 10.85
C GLY A 44 13.72 -0.50 10.02
N TRP A 45 13.10 0.42 9.31
CA TRP A 45 11.99 0.16 8.41
C TRP A 45 12.43 0.27 6.95
N MET A 46 11.82 -0.52 6.08
CA MET A 46 11.96 -0.37 4.63
C MET A 46 10.93 0.61 4.13
N CYS A 47 11.38 1.63 3.39
CA CYS A 47 10.53 2.69 2.91
C CYS A 47 9.96 2.35 1.54
N ALA A 48 8.65 2.49 1.41
CA ALA A 48 7.98 2.52 0.11
C ALA A 48 7.34 3.88 -0.07
N ARG A 49 7.57 4.50 -1.23
CA ARG A 49 7.03 5.82 -1.58
C ARG A 49 5.80 5.71 -2.48
N SER A 50 5.48 4.50 -2.92
CA SER A 50 4.35 4.22 -3.80
C SER A 50 3.81 2.82 -3.53
N VAL A 51 2.60 2.55 -4.06
CA VAL A 51 2.00 1.21 -3.99
C VAL A 51 2.88 0.18 -4.70
N ALA A 52 3.46 0.54 -5.86
CA ALA A 52 4.34 -0.36 -6.60
C ALA A 52 5.57 -0.76 -5.78
N GLU A 53 6.20 0.18 -5.08
CA GLU A 53 7.34 -0.11 -4.21
C GLU A 53 6.95 -1.00 -3.03
N ALA A 54 5.78 -0.74 -2.41
CA ALA A 54 5.26 -1.55 -1.32
C ALA A 54 5.02 -3.00 -1.77
N ILE A 55 4.44 -3.20 -2.94
CA ILE A 55 4.22 -4.52 -3.53
C ILE A 55 5.56 -5.24 -3.76
N GLU A 56 6.55 -4.56 -4.29
CA GLU A 56 7.90 -5.14 -4.49
C GLU A 56 8.51 -5.62 -3.17
N ILE A 57 8.38 -4.84 -2.11
CA ILE A 57 8.87 -5.24 -0.78
C ILE A 57 8.13 -6.49 -0.29
N MET A 58 6.79 -6.53 -0.44
CA MET A 58 5.99 -7.70 -0.07
C MET A 58 6.37 -8.95 -0.87
N ARG A 59 6.77 -8.79 -2.13
CA ARG A 59 7.19 -9.91 -2.98
C ARG A 59 8.57 -10.46 -2.61
N LYS A 60 9.50 -9.59 -2.18
CA LYS A 60 10.92 -9.94 -1.97
C LYS A 60 11.27 -10.34 -0.55
N TRP A 61 10.58 -9.77 0.45
CA TRP A 61 10.95 -9.91 1.86
C TRP A 61 9.81 -10.52 2.67
N THR A 62 10.16 -11.12 3.81
CA THR A 62 9.18 -11.57 4.79
C THR A 62 8.78 -10.38 5.66
N VAL A 63 7.68 -9.74 5.31
CA VAL A 63 7.22 -8.52 6.01
C VAL A 63 6.47 -8.91 7.28
N VAL A 64 6.97 -8.47 8.44
CA VAL A 64 6.36 -8.77 9.74
C VAL A 64 5.44 -7.65 10.22
N GLU A 65 5.73 -6.40 9.88
CA GLU A 65 4.93 -5.24 10.25
C GLU A 65 4.79 -4.30 9.06
N ALA A 66 3.66 -3.60 9.00
CA ALA A 66 3.43 -2.56 7.99
C ALA A 66 2.72 -1.36 8.62
N SER A 67 3.20 -0.17 8.29
CA SER A 67 2.58 1.11 8.68
C SER A 67 2.28 1.88 7.40
N LEU A 68 1.02 2.24 7.19
CA LEU A 68 0.51 2.67 5.90
C LEU A 68 -0.07 4.08 5.95
N ASP A 69 0.32 4.91 4.99
CA ASP A 69 -0.35 6.17 4.70
C ASP A 69 -1.48 5.97 3.68
N HIS A 70 -2.41 6.90 3.61
CA HIS A 70 -3.49 6.92 2.63
C HIS A 70 -3.08 7.69 1.37
N ASP A 71 -2.61 8.93 1.54
CA ASP A 71 -2.30 9.84 0.42
C ASP A 71 -0.85 9.61 -0.04
N LEU A 72 -0.67 9.23 -1.29
CA LEU A 72 0.64 8.86 -1.85
C LEU A 72 1.07 9.77 -3.01
N GLY A 73 0.79 11.08 -2.87
CA GLY A 73 1.26 12.08 -3.81
C GLY A 73 0.38 12.22 -5.05
N ALA A 74 0.95 12.81 -6.09
CA ALA A 74 0.28 13.13 -7.33
C ALA A 74 1.11 12.71 -8.54
N CYS A 75 0.45 12.52 -9.68
CA CYS A 75 1.13 12.24 -10.94
C CYS A 75 1.89 13.49 -11.45
N ASP A 76 2.83 13.26 -12.36
CA ASP A 76 3.68 14.33 -12.91
C ASP A 76 2.85 15.46 -13.54
N ASP A 77 1.76 15.15 -14.24
CA ASP A 77 0.89 16.15 -14.84
C ASP A 77 0.23 17.05 -13.80
N CYS A 78 -0.28 16.46 -12.71
CA CYS A 78 -0.90 17.23 -11.62
C CYS A 78 0.13 18.08 -10.90
N ILE A 79 1.33 17.58 -10.68
CA ILE A 79 2.45 18.31 -10.08
C ILE A 79 2.82 19.51 -10.98
N ALA A 80 2.94 19.29 -12.28
CA ALA A 80 3.28 20.36 -13.22
C ALA A 80 2.26 21.49 -13.24
N ARG A 81 0.96 21.16 -13.12
CA ARG A 81 -0.12 22.16 -13.08
C ARG A 81 -0.24 22.90 -11.75
N ASN A 82 0.30 22.33 -10.66
CA ASN A 82 0.16 22.82 -9.30
C ASN A 82 1.50 22.84 -8.56
N SER A 83 2.56 23.28 -9.23
CA SER A 83 3.94 23.20 -8.73
C SER A 83 4.15 23.86 -7.36
N HIS A 84 3.36 24.92 -7.04
CA HIS A 84 3.42 25.61 -5.76
C HIS A 84 2.91 24.77 -4.57
N ALA A 85 2.15 23.71 -4.86
CA ALA A 85 1.58 22.83 -3.85
C ALA A 85 2.08 21.38 -3.98
N ALA A 86 3.14 21.14 -4.77
CA ALA A 86 3.59 19.80 -5.12
C ALA A 86 3.85 18.88 -3.91
N ALA A 87 4.39 19.43 -2.81
CA ALA A 87 4.71 18.66 -1.61
C ALA A 87 3.48 18.13 -0.86
N THR A 88 2.33 18.78 -1.01
CA THR A 88 1.08 18.41 -0.32
C THR A 88 0.00 17.90 -1.28
N LEU A 89 0.28 17.96 -2.58
CA LEU A 89 -0.69 17.60 -3.61
C LEU A 89 -0.89 16.08 -3.66
N HIS A 90 -2.13 15.67 -3.85
CA HIS A 90 -2.49 14.30 -4.23
C HIS A 90 -3.54 14.34 -5.32
N CYS A 91 -3.66 13.28 -6.09
CA CYS A 91 -4.64 13.17 -7.16
C CYS A 91 -5.18 11.74 -7.27
N ASP A 92 -6.28 11.58 -8.01
CA ASP A 92 -6.92 10.28 -8.22
C ASP A 92 -6.22 9.42 -9.29
N HIS A 93 -5.20 9.93 -9.96
CA HIS A 93 -4.45 9.22 -11.00
C HIS A 93 -3.36 8.31 -10.44
N VAL A 94 -2.98 8.50 -9.18
CA VAL A 94 -1.96 7.70 -8.48
C VAL A 94 -2.67 6.78 -7.49
N PRO A 95 -2.37 5.47 -7.48
CA PRO A 95 -2.90 4.57 -6.47
C PRO A 95 -2.54 5.06 -5.06
N ASP A 96 -3.52 5.10 -4.18
CA ASP A 96 -3.34 5.49 -2.77
C ASP A 96 -3.19 4.27 -1.84
N GLY A 97 -3.13 4.51 -0.53
CA GLY A 97 -2.97 3.45 0.46
C GLY A 97 -4.09 2.40 0.42
N ARG A 98 -5.32 2.79 0.03
CA ARG A 98 -6.43 1.84 -0.14
C ARG A 98 -6.13 0.83 -1.24
N ALA A 99 -5.46 1.25 -2.31
CA ALA A 99 -5.06 0.34 -3.39
C ALA A 99 -4.12 -0.74 -2.87
N PHE A 100 -3.18 -0.40 -1.99
CA PHE A 100 -2.31 -1.39 -1.38
C PHE A 100 -3.07 -2.36 -0.48
N VAL A 101 -4.02 -1.87 0.33
CA VAL A 101 -4.88 -2.74 1.15
C VAL A 101 -5.69 -3.69 0.26
N ARG A 102 -6.29 -3.18 -0.82
CA ARG A 102 -7.01 -4.01 -1.81
C ARG A 102 -6.11 -5.07 -2.43
N TRP A 103 -4.85 -4.73 -2.71
CA TRP A 103 -3.88 -5.69 -3.23
C TRP A 103 -3.60 -6.81 -2.23
N MET A 104 -3.42 -6.49 -0.95
CA MET A 104 -3.24 -7.51 0.10
C MET A 104 -4.46 -8.43 0.22
N ILE A 105 -5.66 -7.87 0.10
CA ILE A 105 -6.91 -8.65 0.10
C ILE A 105 -6.98 -9.56 -1.14
N ALA A 106 -6.75 -8.98 -2.32
CA ALA A 106 -6.88 -9.72 -3.59
C ALA A 106 -5.87 -10.86 -3.73
N THR A 107 -4.65 -10.67 -3.24
CA THR A 107 -3.58 -11.66 -3.36
C THR A 107 -3.46 -12.59 -2.15
N GLY A 108 -4.10 -12.24 -1.04
CA GLY A 108 -3.92 -12.95 0.24
C GLY A 108 -2.53 -12.77 0.85
N CYS A 109 -1.76 -11.81 0.38
CA CYS A 109 -0.38 -11.55 0.85
C CYS A 109 -0.40 -10.47 1.94
N TRP A 110 -0.32 -10.89 3.20
CA TRP A 110 -0.41 -10.02 4.36
C TRP A 110 0.88 -10.03 5.18
N PRO A 111 1.22 -8.93 5.88
CA PRO A 111 2.27 -8.98 6.89
C PRO A 111 1.87 -9.86 8.07
N ALA A 112 2.86 -10.34 8.83
CA ALA A 112 2.62 -11.24 9.96
C ALA A 112 1.74 -10.62 11.04
N ARG A 113 1.88 -9.31 11.27
CA ARG A 113 1.03 -8.54 12.18
C ARG A 113 0.02 -7.73 11.40
N LYS A 114 -1.10 -7.43 12.04
CA LYS A 114 -2.14 -6.57 11.46
C LYS A 114 -1.56 -5.21 11.09
N PRO A 115 -1.68 -4.76 9.84
CA PRO A 115 -1.16 -3.46 9.44
C PRO A 115 -1.78 -2.31 10.23
N VAL A 116 -0.98 -1.28 10.53
CA VAL A 116 -1.46 -0.04 11.14
C VAL A 116 -1.51 1.07 10.10
N VAL A 117 -2.39 2.05 10.32
CA VAL A 117 -2.56 3.19 9.44
C VAL A 117 -2.14 4.46 10.18
N HIS A 118 -1.22 5.24 9.57
CA HIS A 118 -0.69 6.46 10.17
C HIS A 118 -1.05 7.72 9.39
N SER A 119 -2.13 7.71 8.63
CA SER A 119 -2.52 8.82 7.75
C SER A 119 -3.06 10.03 8.51
N ALA A 120 -2.74 11.23 8.01
CA ALA A 120 -3.36 12.48 8.45
C ALA A 120 -4.74 12.72 7.84
N ASN A 121 -5.20 11.86 6.92
CA ASN A 121 -6.55 11.91 6.32
C ASN A 121 -7.51 11.05 7.13
N PRO A 122 -8.40 11.62 7.98
CA PRO A 122 -9.23 10.83 8.89
C PRO A 122 -10.18 9.86 8.17
N SER A 123 -10.83 10.30 7.10
CA SER A 123 -11.78 9.45 6.36
C SER A 123 -11.05 8.35 5.59
N GLY A 124 -9.92 8.66 4.97
CA GLY A 124 -9.07 7.68 4.29
C GLY A 124 -8.51 6.64 5.25
N ALA A 125 -8.03 7.08 6.41
CA ALA A 125 -7.53 6.18 7.45
C ALA A 125 -8.62 5.26 7.97
N ALA A 126 -9.82 5.78 8.22
CA ALA A 126 -10.96 4.99 8.69
C ALA A 126 -11.37 3.92 7.66
N ALA A 127 -11.40 4.28 6.37
CA ALA A 127 -11.71 3.34 5.29
C ALA A 127 -10.68 2.21 5.23
N MET A 128 -9.39 2.54 5.32
CA MET A 128 -8.31 1.54 5.30
C MET A 128 -8.39 0.61 6.52
N ARG A 129 -8.59 1.17 7.71
CA ARG A 129 -8.72 0.36 8.94
C ARG A 129 -9.91 -0.59 8.87
N SER A 130 -11.03 -0.13 8.34
CA SER A 130 -12.23 -0.96 8.17
C SER A 130 -11.96 -2.15 7.25
N MET A 131 -11.29 -1.93 6.12
CA MET A 131 -10.92 -2.98 5.19
C MET A 131 -9.93 -3.98 5.82
N ILE A 132 -8.94 -3.48 6.54
CA ILE A 132 -7.94 -4.31 7.23
C ILE A 132 -8.63 -5.16 8.30
N ASP A 133 -9.49 -4.56 9.11
CA ASP A 133 -10.22 -5.27 10.17
C ASP A 133 -11.11 -6.38 9.62
N ALA A 134 -11.72 -6.15 8.45
CA ALA A 134 -12.61 -7.14 7.83
C ALA A 134 -11.86 -8.31 7.19
N HIS A 135 -10.64 -8.09 6.71
CA HIS A 135 -9.96 -9.06 5.81
C HIS A 135 -8.62 -9.60 6.32
N TRP A 136 -7.91 -8.88 7.20
CA TRP A 136 -6.61 -9.36 7.65
C TRP A 136 -6.68 -10.73 8.31
N ARG A 137 -5.72 -11.58 7.92
CA ARG A 137 -5.52 -12.90 8.52
C ARG A 137 -4.02 -13.09 8.73
N ALA A 138 -3.64 -13.64 9.87
CA ALA A 138 -2.26 -14.01 10.12
C ALA A 138 -1.81 -15.07 9.11
N PRO A 139 -0.63 -14.92 8.51
CA PRO A 139 -0.08 -15.91 7.59
C PRO A 139 0.14 -17.28 8.24
#